data_e9bd0f07e1dc8beefcfb3a3522e8095d
#
_entry.id   e9bd0f07e1dc8beefcfb3a3522e8095d
#
_cell.length_a   1.000
_cell.length_b   1.000
_cell.length_c   1.000
_cell.angle_alpha   90.00
_cell.angle_beta   90.00
_cell.angle_gamma   90.00
#
_symmetry.space_group_name_H-M   'P 1'
#
loop_
_entity.id
_entity.type
_entity.pdbx_description
1 polymer ?
#
loop_
_entity_poly.entity_id
_entity_poly.type
_entity_poly.pdbx_seq_one_letter_code
_entity_poly.pdbx_strand_id
1 'polypeptide(L)'
;MSLPISCHNEQFGTLGQIDPSHLAEIANQGYKSVINNRPDGEGGPDQPSNASIQAEAEKLGLHYAYLPVIAGAFTPEQVIEMARLLKTMPGPILAFCRSGARSTNLYHLALQVG
;
A
#
# COMPACT_ATOMS: atom_id res chain seq x y z
N MET A 1 -15.63 8.42 10.51
CA MET A 1 -15.77 6.96 10.32
C MET A 1 -14.41 6.35 10.05
N SER A 2 -14.06 5.27 10.75
CA SER A 2 -12.75 4.64 10.56
C SER A 2 -12.70 3.82 9.27
N LEU A 3 -11.54 3.83 8.63
CA LEU A 3 -11.30 2.99 7.47
C LEU A 3 -11.16 1.52 7.91
N PRO A 4 -11.61 0.55 7.08
CA PRO A 4 -11.56 -0.86 7.44
C PRO A 4 -10.18 -1.46 7.23
N ILE A 5 -9.18 -0.94 7.94
CA ILE A 5 -7.81 -1.41 7.82
C ILE A 5 -7.66 -2.77 8.50
N SER A 6 -7.08 -3.73 7.77
CA SER A 6 -6.72 -5.02 8.34
C SER A 6 -5.32 -4.92 8.94
N CYS A 7 -5.24 -4.88 10.26
CA CYS A 7 -3.96 -4.80 10.95
C CYS A 7 -3.36 -6.19 11.06
N HIS A 8 -2.23 -6.42 10.41
CA HIS A 8 -1.54 -7.70 10.45
C HIS A 8 -0.61 -7.80 11.65
N ASN A 9 -0.04 -6.67 12.04
CA ASN A 9 0.74 -6.52 13.25
C ASN A 9 0.88 -5.01 13.53
N GLU A 10 1.67 -4.66 14.54
CA GLU A 10 1.84 -3.24 14.92
C GLU A 10 2.52 -2.40 13.85
N GLN A 11 3.20 -3.03 12.89
CA GLN A 11 4.00 -2.35 11.87
C GLN A 11 3.42 -2.41 10.47
N PHE A 12 2.35 -3.18 10.25
CA PHE A 12 1.83 -3.37 8.89
C PHE A 12 0.32 -3.57 8.86
N GLY A 13 -0.35 -2.85 7.97
CA GLY A 13 -1.77 -3.00 7.71
C GLY A 13 -2.06 -3.00 6.22
N THR A 14 -3.23 -3.53 5.84
CA THR A 14 -3.68 -3.52 4.44
C THR A 14 -5.07 -2.95 4.35
N LEU A 15 -5.41 -2.47 3.14
CA LEU A 15 -6.68 -1.81 2.87
C LEU A 15 -7.04 -1.99 1.40
N GLY A 16 -8.32 -1.92 1.09
CA GLY A 16 -8.78 -1.84 -0.30
C GLY A 16 -8.49 -0.46 -0.89
N GLN A 17 -8.95 -0.25 -2.12
CA GLN A 17 -8.68 1.01 -2.83
C GLN A 17 -9.05 2.23 -1.99
N ILE A 18 -8.13 3.18 -1.94
CA ILE A 18 -8.32 4.46 -1.27
C ILE A 18 -8.38 5.59 -2.32
N ASP A 19 -8.87 6.74 -1.90
CA ASP A 19 -8.68 7.98 -2.67
C ASP A 19 -7.86 8.95 -1.81
N PRO A 20 -7.41 10.09 -2.40
CA PRO A 20 -6.56 11.02 -1.63
C PRO A 20 -7.17 11.49 -0.31
N SER A 21 -8.50 11.58 -0.21
CA SER A 21 -9.13 12.07 1.01
C SER A 21 -8.97 11.11 2.20
N HIS A 22 -8.65 9.84 1.95
CA HIS A 22 -8.46 8.86 3.02
C HIS A 22 -7.10 8.95 3.69
N LEU A 23 -6.13 9.63 3.06
CA LEU A 23 -4.74 9.63 3.56
C LEU A 23 -4.59 10.37 4.89
N ALA A 24 -5.42 11.39 5.14
CA ALA A 24 -5.37 12.09 6.43
C ALA A 24 -5.75 11.16 7.58
N GLU A 25 -6.77 10.30 7.37
CA GLU A 25 -7.18 9.32 8.37
C GLU A 25 -6.08 8.29 8.59
N ILE A 26 -5.44 7.83 7.52
CA ILE A 26 -4.34 6.87 7.61
C ILE A 26 -3.18 7.47 8.43
N ALA A 27 -2.83 8.72 8.16
CA ALA A 27 -1.79 9.41 8.93
C ALA A 27 -2.19 9.57 10.39
N ASN A 28 -3.47 9.89 10.65
CA ASN A 28 -3.96 10.05 12.02
C ASN A 28 -3.92 8.75 12.82
N GLN A 29 -4.02 7.61 12.16
CA GLN A 29 -3.92 6.32 12.82
C GLN A 29 -2.47 5.90 13.09
N GLY A 30 -1.51 6.74 12.73
CA GLY A 30 -0.11 6.52 13.07
C GLY A 30 0.75 5.92 11.97
N TYR A 31 0.17 5.65 10.80
CA TYR A 31 0.97 5.12 9.69
C TYR A 31 1.94 6.18 9.18
N LYS A 32 3.15 5.74 8.84
CA LYS A 32 4.21 6.62 8.37
C LYS A 32 4.47 6.45 6.88
N SER A 33 4.07 5.32 6.30
CA SER A 33 4.35 4.99 4.91
C SER A 33 3.15 4.33 4.26
N VAL A 34 3.00 4.52 2.96
CA VAL A 34 1.93 3.92 2.16
C VAL A 34 2.53 3.27 0.92
N ILE A 35 2.11 2.04 0.63
CA ILE A 35 2.50 1.33 -0.58
C ILE A 35 1.26 1.09 -1.42
N ASN A 36 1.31 1.51 -2.70
CA ASN A 36 0.23 1.27 -3.66
C ASN A 36 0.58 0.06 -4.51
N ASN A 37 -0.17 -1.03 -4.35
CA ASN A 37 0.05 -2.25 -5.11
C ASN A 37 -0.90 -2.39 -6.31
N ARG A 38 -1.76 -1.42 -6.56
CA ARG A 38 -2.74 -1.51 -7.64
C ARG A 38 -2.28 -0.73 -8.87
N PRO A 39 -2.16 -1.40 -10.05
CA PRO A 39 -1.79 -0.68 -11.27
C PRO A 39 -2.79 0.41 -11.62
N ASP A 40 -2.29 1.54 -12.12
CA ASP A 40 -3.12 2.62 -12.61
C ASP A 40 -4.04 2.12 -13.72
N GLY A 41 -5.27 2.60 -13.71
CA GLY A 41 -6.23 2.29 -14.77
C GLY A 41 -6.86 0.89 -14.68
N GLU A 42 -6.46 0.08 -13.70
CA GLU A 42 -7.00 -1.28 -13.57
C GLU A 42 -8.51 -1.27 -13.41
N GLY A 43 -9.03 -0.31 -12.65
CA GLY A 43 -10.47 -0.18 -12.40
C GLY A 43 -11.16 0.80 -13.33
N GLY A 44 -10.49 1.28 -14.37
CA GLY A 44 -11.05 2.22 -15.31
C GLY A 44 -10.86 3.67 -14.88
N PRO A 45 -11.59 4.61 -15.54
CA PRO A 45 -11.36 6.04 -15.31
C PRO A 45 -11.74 6.54 -13.91
N ASP A 46 -12.54 5.78 -13.17
CA ASP A 46 -12.94 6.20 -11.82
C ASP A 46 -11.92 5.84 -10.75
N GLN A 47 -10.93 5.02 -11.09
CA GLN A 47 -9.89 4.67 -10.12
C GLN A 47 -8.97 5.88 -9.90
N PRO A 48 -8.76 6.31 -8.63
CA PRO A 48 -7.80 7.38 -8.35
C PRO A 48 -6.41 7.01 -8.87
N SER A 49 -5.75 7.96 -9.51
CA SER A 49 -4.44 7.71 -10.09
C SER A 49 -3.36 7.63 -9.00
N ASN A 50 -2.31 6.86 -9.28
CA ASN A 50 -1.15 6.81 -8.40
C ASN A 50 -0.61 8.22 -8.12
N ALA A 51 -0.52 9.06 -9.16
CA ALA A 51 0.03 10.40 -9.02
C ALA A 51 -0.78 11.25 -8.04
N SER A 52 -2.12 11.15 -8.07
CA SER A 52 -2.96 11.94 -7.16
C SER A 52 -2.83 11.49 -5.71
N ILE A 53 -2.72 10.17 -5.49
CA ILE A 53 -2.56 9.63 -4.15
C ILE A 53 -1.17 9.98 -3.61
N GLN A 54 -0.14 9.85 -4.44
CA GLN A 54 1.23 10.19 -4.06
C GLN A 54 1.36 11.66 -3.67
N ALA A 55 0.75 12.56 -4.46
CA ALA A 55 0.83 13.99 -4.18
C ALA A 55 0.24 14.31 -2.81
N GLU A 56 -0.90 13.72 -2.47
CA GLU A 56 -1.52 13.96 -1.16
C GLU A 56 -0.71 13.33 -0.04
N ALA A 57 -0.16 12.13 -0.27
CA ALA A 57 0.66 11.46 0.73
C ALA A 57 1.88 12.33 1.09
N GLU A 58 2.55 12.85 0.07
CA GLU A 58 3.72 13.70 0.27
C GLU A 58 3.36 15.00 1.00
N LYS A 59 2.20 15.56 0.65
CA LYS A 59 1.69 16.77 1.30
C LYS A 59 1.46 16.54 2.79
N LEU A 60 1.06 15.34 3.18
CA LEU A 60 0.81 14.98 4.58
C LEU A 60 2.06 14.48 5.31
N GLY A 61 3.20 14.44 4.64
CA GLY A 61 4.44 13.97 5.24
C GLY A 61 4.60 12.46 5.29
N LEU A 62 3.75 11.72 4.54
CA LEU A 62 3.86 10.27 4.47
C LEU A 62 4.90 9.87 3.43
N HIS A 63 5.64 8.81 3.72
CA HIS A 63 6.48 8.18 2.70
C HIS A 63 5.59 7.35 1.78
N TYR A 64 5.97 7.26 0.50
CA TYR A 64 5.10 6.64 -0.49
C TYR A 64 5.90 5.82 -1.48
N ALA A 65 5.39 4.65 -1.84
CA ALA A 65 5.98 3.81 -2.88
C ALA A 65 4.88 3.24 -3.77
N TYR A 66 5.15 3.16 -5.06
CA TYR A 66 4.27 2.57 -6.05
C TYR A 66 4.89 1.26 -6.51
N LEU A 67 4.26 0.15 -6.14
CA LEU A 67 4.72 -1.19 -6.53
C LEU A 67 3.53 -1.95 -7.10
N PRO A 68 3.16 -1.65 -8.36
CA PRO A 68 1.99 -2.29 -8.97
C PRO A 68 2.24 -3.77 -9.24
N VAL A 69 1.28 -4.61 -8.86
CA VAL A 69 1.36 -6.06 -9.06
C VAL A 69 0.02 -6.57 -9.56
N ILE A 70 0.07 -7.68 -10.29
CA ILE A 70 -1.12 -8.32 -10.85
C ILE A 70 -1.47 -9.53 -9.99
N ALA A 71 -2.75 -9.64 -9.61
CA ALA A 71 -3.21 -10.75 -8.77
C ALA A 71 -2.92 -12.09 -9.47
N GLY A 72 -2.30 -13.01 -8.72
CA GLY A 72 -1.95 -14.34 -9.23
C GLY A 72 -0.75 -14.37 -10.16
N ALA A 73 -0.07 -13.24 -10.36
CA ALA A 73 1.06 -13.15 -11.28
C ALA A 73 2.20 -12.30 -10.71
N PHE A 74 2.50 -12.47 -9.42
CA PHE A 74 3.62 -11.77 -8.80
C PHE A 74 4.94 -12.31 -9.34
N THR A 75 5.85 -11.38 -9.69
CA THR A 75 7.19 -11.77 -10.12
C THR A 75 8.13 -11.84 -8.92
N PRO A 76 9.21 -12.64 -9.02
CA PRO A 76 10.21 -12.66 -7.95
C PRO A 76 10.77 -11.27 -7.64
N GLU A 77 10.96 -10.43 -8.66
CA GLU A 77 11.48 -9.07 -8.50
C GLU A 77 10.52 -8.22 -7.67
N GLN A 78 9.20 -8.39 -7.88
CA GLN A 78 8.20 -7.65 -7.12
C GLN A 78 8.21 -8.08 -5.65
N VAL A 79 8.35 -9.37 -5.38
CA VAL A 79 8.41 -9.89 -4.01
C VAL A 79 9.67 -9.35 -3.31
N ILE A 80 10.80 -9.36 -4.00
CA ILE A 80 12.05 -8.83 -3.46
C ILE A 80 11.94 -7.33 -3.18
N GLU A 81 11.31 -6.58 -4.10
CA GLU A 81 11.13 -5.15 -3.90
C GLU A 81 10.21 -4.87 -2.70
N MET A 82 9.13 -5.65 -2.55
CA MET A 82 8.27 -5.51 -1.38
C MET A 82 9.03 -5.76 -0.09
N ALA A 83 9.87 -6.80 -0.07
CA ALA A 83 10.71 -7.09 1.10
C ALA A 83 11.65 -5.91 1.41
N ARG A 84 12.23 -5.30 0.38
CA ARG A 84 13.12 -4.14 0.54
C ARG A 84 12.34 -2.95 1.12
N LEU A 85 11.14 -2.68 0.61
CA LEU A 85 10.32 -1.57 1.10
C LEU A 85 9.93 -1.78 2.57
N LEU A 86 9.59 -3.01 2.95
CA LEU A 86 9.24 -3.32 4.33
C LEU A 86 10.39 -3.06 5.29
N LYS A 87 11.63 -3.18 4.83
CA LYS A 87 12.81 -2.95 5.65
C LYS A 87 13.25 -1.49 5.68
N THR A 88 13.00 -0.75 4.59
CA THR A 88 13.57 0.58 4.43
C THR A 88 12.59 1.71 4.68
N MET A 89 11.29 1.50 4.51
CA MET A 89 10.30 2.53 4.76
C MET A 89 10.00 2.64 6.26
N PRO A 90 9.77 3.86 6.76
CA PRO A 90 9.37 4.02 8.16
C PRO A 90 8.06 3.31 8.43
N GLY A 91 8.00 2.53 9.50
CA GLY A 91 6.77 1.89 9.95
C GLY A 91 6.02 2.74 10.96
N PRO A 92 4.73 2.47 11.17
CA PRO A 92 3.93 1.43 10.49
C PRO A 92 3.67 1.75 9.01
N ILE A 93 3.56 0.69 8.21
CA ILE A 93 3.35 0.80 6.76
C ILE A 93 1.94 0.32 6.43
N LEU A 94 1.23 1.07 5.59
CA LEU A 94 -0.05 0.64 5.03
C LEU A 94 0.13 0.32 3.55
N ALA A 95 -0.31 -0.85 3.12
CA ALA A 95 -0.33 -1.20 1.70
C ALA A 95 -1.78 -1.36 1.25
N PHE A 96 -2.08 -0.96 0.02
CA PHE A 96 -3.43 -1.11 -0.51
C PHE A 96 -3.41 -1.63 -1.94
N CYS A 97 -4.52 -2.26 -2.32
CA CYS A 97 -4.80 -2.67 -3.68
C CYS A 97 -6.30 -2.55 -3.88
N ARG A 98 -6.91 -3.34 -4.75
CA ARG A 98 -8.35 -3.24 -4.96
C ARG A 98 -9.14 -3.64 -3.71
N SER A 99 -8.78 -4.76 -3.07
CA SER A 99 -9.52 -5.29 -1.92
C SER A 99 -8.67 -5.48 -0.67
N GLY A 100 -7.35 -5.30 -0.78
CA GLY A 100 -6.40 -5.61 0.29
C GLY A 100 -5.80 -7.01 0.19
N ALA A 101 -6.44 -7.93 -0.57
CA ALA A 101 -5.98 -9.31 -0.66
C ALA A 101 -4.62 -9.43 -1.34
N ARG A 102 -4.43 -8.69 -2.42
CA ARG A 102 -3.18 -8.71 -3.17
C ARG A 102 -2.01 -8.20 -2.33
N SER A 103 -2.23 -7.10 -1.63
CA SER A 103 -1.22 -6.54 -0.73
C SER A 103 -0.89 -7.51 0.40
N THR A 104 -1.90 -8.18 0.96
CA THR A 104 -1.70 -9.16 2.01
C THR A 104 -0.88 -10.36 1.53
N ASN A 105 -1.21 -10.88 0.34
CA ASN A 105 -0.48 -12.01 -0.22
C ASN A 105 0.97 -11.65 -0.53
N LEU A 106 1.19 -10.46 -1.09
CA LEU A 106 2.53 -9.99 -1.39
C LEU A 106 3.35 -9.80 -0.11
N TYR A 107 2.72 -9.29 0.93
CA TYR A 107 3.37 -9.14 2.24
C TYR A 107 3.85 -10.49 2.78
N HIS A 108 2.98 -11.52 2.75
CA HIS A 108 3.36 -12.84 3.24
C HIS A 108 4.52 -13.44 2.44
N LEU A 109 4.51 -13.27 1.12
CA LEU A 109 5.62 -13.73 0.28
C LEU A 109 6.91 -12.98 0.61
N ALA A 110 6.81 -11.68 0.83
CA ALA A 110 7.97 -10.86 1.15
C ALA A 110 8.62 -11.26 2.47
N LEU A 111 7.82 -11.68 3.45
CA LEU A 111 8.36 -12.14 4.74
C LEU A 111 9.23 -13.38 4.60
N GLN A 112 8.99 -14.20 3.57
CA GLN A 112 9.77 -15.42 3.34
C GLN A 112 11.11 -15.13 2.68
N VAL A 113 11.26 -13.98 2.06
CA VAL A 113 12.52 -13.57 1.44
C VAL A 113 13.54 -13.17 2.51
N GLY A 114 13.06 -12.75 3.63
CA GLY A 114 13.91 -12.45 4.74
C GLY A 114 14.39 -11.07 4.83
#